data_3b8b817d22ade147c21abebe395d2f0b
#
_entry.id   3b8b817d22ade147c21abebe395d2f0b
#
_cell.length_a   1.000
_cell.length_b   1.000
_cell.length_c   1.000
_cell.angle_alpha   90.00
_cell.angle_beta   90.00
_cell.angle_gamma   90.00
#
_symmetry.space_group_name_H-M   'P 1'
#
loop_
_entity.id
_entity.type
_entity.pdbx_description
1 polymer ?
#
loop_
_entity_poly.entity_id
_entity_poly.type
_entity_poly.pdbx_seq_one_letter_code
_entity_poly.pdbx_strand_id
1 'polypeptide(L)'
;MAGHDINYLALSGVLSCLGRKTENPLPPVNLLADFAGGSFTCALGIMAALLERASSGQGQVIDSCMVEGAAYVGSWLFASKVRAQHTPAVFFSCPHPYNTP
;
A
#
# COMPACT_ATOMS: atom_id res chain seq x y z
N MET A 1 15.93 -14.15 8.34
CA MET A 1 14.77 -13.87 9.21
C MET A 1 13.57 -13.71 8.29
N ALA A 2 12.46 -14.43 8.53
CA ALA A 2 11.27 -14.30 7.70
C ALA A 2 10.52 -13.01 8.07
N GLY A 3 10.00 -12.28 7.08
CA GLY A 3 9.11 -11.15 7.25
C GLY A 3 7.68 -11.54 6.91
N HIS A 4 6.73 -10.78 7.44
CA HIS A 4 5.30 -10.90 7.15
C HIS A 4 4.77 -9.56 6.65
N ASP A 5 3.59 -9.52 6.05
CA ASP A 5 2.91 -8.32 5.54
C ASP A 5 3.05 -7.11 6.47
N ILE A 6 2.71 -7.29 7.75
CA ILE A 6 2.77 -6.22 8.75
C ILE A 6 4.17 -5.61 8.90
N ASN A 7 5.23 -6.39 8.76
CA ASN A 7 6.60 -5.88 8.84
C ASN A 7 6.90 -4.95 7.67
N TYR A 8 6.49 -5.33 6.47
CA TYR A 8 6.70 -4.53 5.26
C TYR A 8 5.79 -3.30 5.22
N LEU A 9 4.56 -3.41 5.74
CA LEU A 9 3.68 -2.25 5.95
C LEU A 9 4.28 -1.25 6.95
N ALA A 10 4.90 -1.73 8.01
CA ALA A 10 5.57 -0.87 8.97
C ALA A 10 6.77 -0.15 8.34
N LEU A 11 7.62 -0.88 7.61
CA LEU A 11 8.78 -0.32 6.92
C LEU A 11 8.39 0.71 5.84
N SER A 12 7.31 0.47 5.11
CA SER A 12 6.80 1.40 4.11
C SER A 12 6.14 2.65 4.71
N GLY A 13 5.86 2.65 6.01
CA GLY A 13 5.11 3.70 6.69
C GLY A 13 3.58 3.61 6.53
N VAL A 14 3.07 2.75 5.65
CA VAL A 14 1.62 2.61 5.39
C VAL A 14 0.86 2.19 6.63
N LEU A 15 1.44 1.32 7.47
CA LEU A 15 0.81 0.86 8.70
C LEU A 15 0.39 2.02 9.60
N SER A 16 1.17 3.10 9.66
CA SER A 16 0.84 4.29 10.45
C SER A 16 -0.41 5.06 9.97
N CYS A 17 -0.87 4.74 8.77
CA CYS A 17 -2.06 5.34 8.17
C CYS A 17 -3.34 4.52 8.39
N LEU A 18 -3.19 3.32 8.94
CA LEU A 18 -4.28 2.36 9.13
C LEU A 18 -4.74 2.35 10.58
N GLY A 19 -6.05 2.28 10.79
CA GLY A 19 -6.64 2.30 12.13
C GLY A 19 -7.18 3.67 12.53
N ARG A 20 -7.66 3.77 13.77
CA ARG A 20 -8.21 5.00 14.34
C ARG A 20 -7.13 5.81 15.05
N LYS A 21 -7.34 7.13 15.15
CA LYS A 21 -6.37 8.07 15.72
C LYS A 21 -5.94 7.74 17.17
N THR A 22 -6.82 7.12 17.95
CA THR A 22 -6.61 6.82 19.38
C THR A 22 -6.29 5.37 19.67
N GLU A 23 -6.13 4.56 18.63
CA GLU A 23 -5.89 3.12 18.73
C GLU A 23 -4.56 2.75 18.06
N ASN A 24 -4.07 1.56 18.37
CA ASN A 24 -2.92 1.01 17.66
C ASN A 24 -3.29 0.78 16.18
N PRO A 25 -2.32 0.94 15.27
CA PRO A 25 -2.53 0.63 13.86
C PRO A 25 -3.05 -0.80 13.66
N LEU A 26 -4.05 -0.95 12.81
CA LEU A 26 -4.67 -2.24 12.52
C LEU A 26 -4.28 -2.71 11.12
N PRO A 27 -3.45 -3.76 10.98
CA PRO A 27 -3.09 -4.27 9.66
C PRO A 27 -4.29 -4.99 9.00
N PRO A 28 -4.51 -4.81 7.69
CA PRO A 28 -5.59 -5.46 6.96
C PRO A 28 -5.21 -6.89 6.55
N VAL A 29 -4.94 -7.74 7.53
CA VAL A 29 -4.45 -9.11 7.33
C VAL A 29 -3.13 -9.08 6.52
N ASN A 30 -3.03 -9.77 5.40
CA ASN A 30 -1.87 -9.77 4.52
C ASN A 30 -2.18 -9.20 3.12
N LEU A 31 -3.16 -8.29 3.03
CA LEU A 31 -3.67 -7.83 1.74
C LEU A 31 -2.81 -6.74 1.09
N LEU A 32 -2.20 -5.85 1.88
CA LEU A 32 -1.56 -4.66 1.31
C LEU A 32 -0.10 -4.89 0.92
N ALA A 33 0.70 -5.56 1.72
CA ALA A 33 2.08 -5.82 1.36
C ALA A 33 2.24 -7.13 0.58
N ASP A 34 1.71 -8.26 1.07
CA ASP A 34 1.90 -9.55 0.40
C ASP A 34 1.19 -9.60 -0.95
N PHE A 35 -0.09 -9.21 -1.01
CA PHE A 35 -0.88 -9.32 -2.24
C PHE A 35 -0.77 -8.07 -3.11
N ALA A 36 -1.15 -6.89 -2.63
CA ALA A 36 -1.21 -5.72 -3.47
C ALA A 36 0.19 -5.17 -3.81
N GLY A 37 1.02 -4.92 -2.79
CA GLY A 37 2.34 -4.34 -2.97
C GLY A 37 3.40 -5.33 -3.46
N GLY A 38 3.28 -6.61 -3.12
CA GLY A 38 4.21 -7.66 -3.54
C GLY A 38 3.73 -8.40 -4.78
N SER A 39 2.75 -9.28 -4.60
CA SER A 39 2.35 -10.23 -5.66
C SER A 39 1.79 -9.54 -6.89
N PHE A 40 0.88 -8.59 -6.73
CA PHE A 40 0.24 -7.91 -7.86
C PHE A 40 1.22 -7.02 -8.63
N THR A 41 2.05 -6.24 -7.94
CA THR A 41 3.05 -5.39 -8.60
C THR A 41 4.12 -6.22 -9.29
N CYS A 42 4.53 -7.36 -8.70
CA CYS A 42 5.44 -8.30 -9.33
C CYS A 42 4.84 -8.89 -10.63
N ALA A 43 3.59 -9.35 -10.58
CA ALA A 43 2.89 -9.89 -11.74
C ALA A 43 2.78 -8.84 -12.86
N LEU A 44 2.47 -7.58 -12.52
CA LEU A 44 2.43 -6.48 -13.47
C LEU A 44 3.82 -6.23 -14.11
N GLY A 45 4.88 -6.24 -13.30
CA GLY A 45 6.26 -6.13 -13.79
C GLY A 45 6.63 -7.25 -14.75
N ILE A 46 6.25 -8.50 -14.43
CA ILE A 46 6.46 -9.66 -15.32
C ILE A 46 5.71 -9.48 -16.66
N MET A 47 4.47 -9.05 -16.61
CA MET A 47 3.69 -8.80 -17.83
C MET A 47 4.30 -7.70 -18.68
N ALA A 48 4.75 -6.61 -18.08
CA ALA A 48 5.42 -5.52 -18.79
C ALA A 48 6.73 -5.98 -19.44
N ALA A 49 7.52 -6.78 -18.73
CA ALA A 49 8.76 -7.36 -19.24
C ALA A 49 8.53 -8.34 -20.40
N LEU A 50 7.47 -9.14 -20.36
CA LEU A 50 7.10 -10.03 -21.45
C LEU A 50 6.62 -9.26 -22.68
N LEU A 51 5.89 -8.18 -22.48
CA LEU A 51 5.45 -7.29 -23.57
C LEU A 51 6.66 -6.63 -24.26
N GLU A 52 7.61 -6.12 -23.47
CA GLU A 52 8.86 -5.56 -24.01
C GLU A 52 9.67 -6.63 -24.77
N ARG A 53 9.78 -7.84 -24.20
CA ARG A 53 10.46 -8.97 -24.85
C ARG A 53 9.85 -9.33 -26.22
N ALA A 54 8.53 -9.15 -26.39
CA ALA A 54 7.88 -9.44 -27.66
C ALA A 54 8.37 -8.51 -28.80
N SER A 55 8.80 -7.30 -28.47
CA SER A 55 9.35 -6.33 -29.42
C SER A 55 10.87 -6.38 -29.53
N SER A 56 11.57 -6.46 -28.41
CA SER A 56 13.04 -6.43 -28.36
C SER A 56 13.72 -7.78 -28.55
N GLY A 57 13.02 -8.89 -28.31
CA GLY A 57 13.59 -10.25 -28.28
C GLY A 57 14.44 -10.54 -27.06
N GLN A 58 14.61 -9.59 -26.13
CA GLN A 58 15.48 -9.69 -24.97
C GLN A 58 14.71 -9.87 -23.68
N GLY A 59 15.21 -10.77 -22.80
CA GLY A 59 14.70 -10.89 -21.44
C GLY A 59 15.34 -9.88 -20.51
N GLN A 60 14.70 -9.64 -19.38
CA GLN A 60 15.21 -8.74 -18.34
C GLN A 60 14.93 -9.28 -16.93
N VAL A 61 15.65 -8.78 -15.96
CA VAL A 61 15.43 -9.06 -14.54
C VAL A 61 14.42 -8.06 -14.00
N ILE A 62 13.48 -8.55 -13.20
CA ILE A 62 12.48 -7.72 -12.51
C ILE A 62 12.82 -7.77 -11.02
N ASP A 63 13.14 -6.61 -10.47
CA ASP A 63 13.24 -6.44 -9.03
C ASP A 63 11.90 -5.91 -8.50
N SER A 64 11.26 -6.67 -7.63
CA SER A 64 9.96 -6.34 -7.04
C SER A 64 10.09 -6.31 -5.53
N CYS A 65 10.22 -5.11 -4.99
CA CYS A 65 10.34 -4.88 -3.56
C CYS A 65 8.97 -4.67 -2.92
N MET A 66 8.61 -5.53 -1.96
CA MET A 66 7.32 -5.47 -1.26
C MET A 66 7.14 -4.17 -0.47
N VAL A 67 8.21 -3.60 0.10
CA VAL A 67 8.16 -2.31 0.83
C VAL A 67 7.80 -1.17 -0.12
N GLU A 68 8.44 -1.12 -1.29
CA GLU A 68 8.17 -0.09 -2.30
C GLU A 68 6.78 -0.25 -2.90
N GLY A 69 6.39 -1.49 -3.20
CA GLY A 69 5.05 -1.78 -3.69
C GLY A 69 3.96 -1.43 -2.69
N ALA A 70 4.16 -1.71 -1.40
CA ALA A 70 3.24 -1.30 -0.33
C ALA A 70 3.17 0.23 -0.22
N ALA A 71 4.30 0.94 -0.32
CA ALA A 71 4.33 2.41 -0.33
C ALA A 71 3.57 2.99 -1.54
N TYR A 72 3.73 2.39 -2.72
CA TYR A 72 3.00 2.78 -3.91
C TYR A 72 1.48 2.60 -3.76
N VAL A 73 1.04 1.44 -3.28
CA VAL A 73 -0.38 1.16 -3.00
C VAL A 73 -0.93 2.14 -1.95
N GLY A 74 -0.14 2.45 -0.93
CA GLY A 74 -0.48 3.40 0.14
C GLY A 74 -0.31 4.87 -0.23
N SER A 75 0.14 5.20 -1.43
CA SER A 75 0.44 6.59 -1.84
C SER A 75 -0.73 7.55 -1.68
N TRP A 76 -1.95 7.09 -1.96
CA TRP A 76 -3.16 7.85 -1.73
C TRP A 76 -3.38 8.21 -0.26
N LEU A 77 -3.06 7.31 0.67
CA LEU A 77 -3.20 7.55 2.11
C LEU A 77 -2.25 8.68 2.55
N PHE A 78 -1.01 8.68 2.06
CA PHE A 78 -0.05 9.74 2.34
C PHE A 78 -0.51 11.08 1.75
N ALA A 79 -0.93 11.09 0.48
CA ALA A 79 -1.43 12.30 -0.18
C ALA A 79 -2.66 12.87 0.53
N SER A 80 -3.58 12.02 0.99
CA SER A 80 -4.78 12.44 1.70
C SER A 80 -4.48 13.01 3.08
N LYS A 81 -3.48 12.45 3.80
CA LYS A 81 -3.02 13.00 5.09
C LYS A 81 -2.45 14.41 4.94
N VAL A 82 -1.60 14.63 3.95
CA VAL A 82 -1.01 15.96 3.66
C VAL A 82 -2.13 16.95 3.33
N ARG A 83 -3.11 16.54 2.54
CA ARG A 83 -4.24 17.39 2.17
C ARG A 83 -5.13 17.73 3.36
N ALA A 84 -5.37 16.77 4.26
CA ALA A 84 -6.18 16.97 5.47
C ALA A 84 -5.53 17.95 6.47
N GLN A 85 -4.21 18.11 6.45
CA GLN A 85 -3.50 19.12 7.26
C GLN A 85 -3.72 20.55 6.75
N HIS A 86 -4.08 20.71 5.48
CA HIS A 86 -4.27 22.00 4.81
C HIS A 86 -5.74 22.34 4.53
N THR A 87 -6.67 21.43 4.81
CA THR A 87 -8.10 21.65 4.58
C THR A 87 -8.86 21.41 5.91
N PRO A 88 -9.75 22.33 6.35
CA PRO A 88 -10.60 22.05 7.50
C PRO A 88 -11.39 20.76 7.24
N ALA A 89 -11.49 19.93 8.24
CA ALA A 89 -11.97 18.55 8.27
C ALA A 89 -13.33 18.32 7.55
N VAL A 90 -13.30 18.09 6.24
CA VAL A 90 -14.53 17.74 5.50
C VAL A 90 -14.48 16.33 4.88
N PHE A 91 -13.32 15.65 4.83
CA PHE A 91 -13.22 14.45 3.99
C PHE A 91 -13.00 13.10 4.69
N PHE A 92 -12.87 13.04 6.00
CA PHE A 92 -12.73 11.76 6.74
C PHE A 92 -13.63 11.68 7.98
N SER A 93 -14.78 12.31 7.94
CA SER A 93 -15.91 11.87 8.77
C SER A 93 -16.67 10.83 7.98
N CYS A 94 -16.20 9.59 7.98
CA CYS A 94 -17.12 8.49 7.77
C CYS A 94 -18.08 8.54 8.97
N PRO A 95 -19.37 8.86 8.78
CA PRO A 95 -20.31 8.79 9.89
C PRO A 95 -20.39 7.33 10.28
N HIS A 96 -19.80 6.99 11.43
CA HIS A 96 -19.94 5.67 12.00
C HIS A 96 -21.38 5.53 12.48
N PRO A 97 -22.16 4.54 12.01
CA PRO A 97 -23.57 4.37 12.38
C PRO A 97 -23.79 3.97 13.84
N TYR A 98 -22.74 3.97 14.68
CA TYR A 98 -22.78 3.54 16.08
C TYR A 98 -22.40 4.63 17.08
N ASN A 99 -22.50 5.92 16.71
CA ASN A 99 -22.56 6.98 17.71
C ASN A 99 -24.02 7.21 18.08
N THR A 100 -24.56 6.33 18.88
CA THR A 100 -25.71 6.63 19.74
C THR A 100 -25.17 6.91 21.16
N PRO A 101 -25.66 7.96 21.83
CA PRO A 101 -25.23 8.33 23.18
C PRO A 101 -25.50 7.25 24.21
#